data_3c1559daa10080356a0caad4b2cfd8e3
#
_entry.id   3c1559daa10080356a0caad4b2cfd8e3
#
_cell.length_a   1.000
_cell.length_b   1.000
_cell.length_c   1.000
_cell.angle_alpha   90.00
_cell.angle_beta   90.00
_cell.angle_gamma   90.00
#
_symmetry.space_group_name_H-M   'P 1'
#
loop_
_entity.id
_entity.type
_entity.pdbx_description
1 polymer ?
#
loop_
_entity_poly.entity_id
_entity_poly.type
_entity_poly.pdbx_seq_one_letter_code
_entity_poly.pdbx_strand_id
1 'polypeptide(L)'
;MTGAQLSDTDFERLDPRFGWMRDYLAMVKPPDLLPGRQHVDPHAFGALLAFVNLVDVDRHGEDYRFRFRLVGTHQTIAAGREITGRFLEDAVLPQFVDRIGRNMRLAVDSRQPVYDAFPMPHPGRDFIATERVYFPLARDGSTVDMLLIVNAYPGDVDLNRVLLPPQPSRRPHT
;
A
#
# COMPACT_ATOMS: atom_id res chain seq x y z
N MET A 1 3.31 13.43 -12.36
CA MET A 1 2.27 12.54 -12.90
C MET A 1 1.39 12.08 -11.74
N THR A 2 0.10 12.19 -11.84
CA THR A 2 -0.85 11.60 -10.90
C THR A 2 -0.82 10.09 -11.06
N GLY A 3 -1.03 9.36 -9.96
CA GLY A 3 -1.07 7.91 -9.96
C GLY A 3 -2.07 7.32 -10.98
N ALA A 4 -1.78 6.13 -11.44
CA ALA A 4 -2.60 5.41 -12.42
C ALA A 4 -3.36 4.27 -11.75
N GLN A 5 -4.64 4.12 -12.09
CA GLN A 5 -5.38 2.90 -11.79
C GLN A 5 -4.78 1.73 -12.57
N LEU A 6 -4.64 0.57 -11.90
CA LEU A 6 -4.05 -0.61 -12.49
C LEU A 6 -5.11 -1.58 -12.98
N SER A 7 -4.92 -2.08 -14.19
CA SER A 7 -5.56 -3.29 -14.69
C SER A 7 -4.76 -4.54 -14.32
N ASP A 8 -5.35 -5.72 -14.44
CA ASP A 8 -4.66 -6.98 -14.12
C ASP A 8 -3.38 -7.19 -14.93
N THR A 9 -3.35 -6.76 -16.20
CA THR A 9 -2.19 -6.88 -17.08
C THR A 9 -1.04 -5.94 -16.73
N ASP A 10 -1.32 -4.84 -16.02
CA ASP A 10 -0.27 -3.89 -15.63
C ASP A 10 0.65 -4.49 -14.56
N PHE A 11 0.13 -5.34 -13.67
CA PHE A 11 0.92 -5.99 -12.62
C PHE A 11 2.04 -6.89 -13.14
N GLU A 12 1.92 -7.43 -14.36
CA GLU A 12 2.96 -8.26 -14.96
C GLU A 12 4.26 -7.51 -15.30
N ARG A 13 4.16 -6.18 -15.40
CA ARG A 13 5.28 -5.28 -15.76
C ARG A 13 5.89 -4.55 -14.58
N LEU A 14 5.26 -4.65 -13.41
CA LEU A 14 5.67 -3.98 -12.18
C LEU A 14 6.48 -4.93 -11.29
N ASP A 15 6.97 -4.39 -10.17
CA ASP A 15 7.67 -5.20 -9.18
C ASP A 15 6.81 -6.40 -8.73
N PRO A 16 7.38 -7.61 -8.67
CA PRO A 16 6.63 -8.84 -8.33
C PRO A 16 5.87 -8.79 -7.00
N ARG A 17 6.28 -7.94 -6.05
CA ARG A 17 5.58 -7.73 -4.77
C ARG A 17 4.15 -7.25 -4.97
N PHE A 18 3.92 -6.41 -5.98
CA PHE A 18 2.59 -5.87 -6.26
C PHE A 18 1.66 -6.94 -6.80
N GLY A 19 2.12 -7.76 -7.73
CA GLY A 19 1.36 -8.90 -8.26
C GLY A 19 1.05 -9.92 -7.17
N TRP A 20 2.03 -10.24 -6.32
CA TRP A 20 1.83 -11.14 -5.18
C TRP A 20 0.72 -10.63 -4.25
N MET A 21 0.72 -9.34 -3.90
CA MET A 21 -0.29 -8.76 -3.01
C MET A 21 -1.68 -8.73 -3.67
N ARG A 22 -1.76 -8.39 -4.97
CA ARG A 22 -3.02 -8.47 -5.73
C ARG A 22 -3.64 -9.87 -5.63
N ASP A 23 -2.85 -10.90 -5.90
CA ASP A 23 -3.31 -12.29 -5.93
C ASP A 23 -3.72 -12.76 -4.53
N TYR A 24 -2.95 -12.38 -3.51
CA TYR A 24 -3.30 -12.66 -2.12
C TYR A 24 -4.64 -12.03 -1.73
N LEU A 25 -4.83 -10.73 -1.99
CA LEU A 25 -6.07 -10.02 -1.67
C LEU A 25 -7.28 -10.58 -2.45
N ALA A 26 -7.08 -10.95 -3.72
CA ALA A 26 -8.11 -11.60 -4.53
C ALA A 26 -8.51 -12.97 -3.96
N MET A 27 -7.56 -13.70 -3.36
CA MET A 27 -7.83 -15.01 -2.76
C MET A 27 -8.61 -14.91 -1.44
N VAL A 28 -8.28 -13.91 -0.58
CA VAL A 28 -8.87 -13.82 0.77
C VAL A 28 -10.16 -13.02 0.82
N LYS A 29 -10.47 -12.23 -0.22
CA LYS A 29 -11.68 -11.40 -0.25
C LYS A 29 -12.95 -12.24 -0.35
N PRO A 30 -14.08 -11.79 0.22
CA PRO A 30 -15.39 -12.39 -0.06
C PRO A 30 -15.77 -12.21 -1.54
N PRO A 31 -16.61 -13.09 -2.11
CA PRO A 31 -17.11 -12.93 -3.47
C PRO A 31 -17.76 -11.55 -3.68
N ASP A 32 -17.44 -10.89 -4.81
CA ASP A 32 -18.02 -9.60 -5.26
C ASP A 32 -17.81 -8.40 -4.31
N LEU A 33 -16.98 -8.58 -3.27
CA LEU A 33 -16.67 -7.53 -2.29
C LEU A 33 -15.17 -7.19 -2.30
N LEU A 34 -14.82 -6.04 -1.70
CA LEU A 34 -13.43 -5.74 -1.37
C LEU A 34 -12.96 -6.58 -0.18
N PRO A 35 -11.66 -6.91 -0.10
CA PRO A 35 -11.09 -7.43 1.13
C PRO A 35 -11.15 -6.37 2.22
N GLY A 36 -11.41 -6.78 3.46
CA GLY A 36 -11.24 -5.94 4.65
C GLY A 36 -10.00 -6.34 5.43
N ARG A 37 -9.58 -5.49 6.38
CA ARG A 37 -8.43 -5.79 7.25
C ARG A 37 -8.56 -7.14 7.97
N GLN A 38 -9.77 -7.56 8.31
CA GLN A 38 -10.06 -8.83 8.99
C GLN A 38 -9.74 -10.07 8.14
N HIS A 39 -9.66 -9.92 6.81
CA HIS A 39 -9.30 -11.01 5.90
C HIS A 39 -7.79 -11.13 5.68
N VAL A 40 -7.03 -10.10 6.10
CA VAL A 40 -5.57 -10.04 5.89
C VAL A 40 -4.84 -10.66 7.07
N ASP A 41 -4.11 -11.75 6.82
CA ASP A 41 -3.21 -12.38 7.77
C ASP A 41 -1.76 -11.89 7.53
N PRO A 42 -1.19 -11.07 8.42
CA PRO A 42 0.18 -10.58 8.27
C PRO A 42 1.24 -11.70 8.25
N HIS A 43 0.95 -12.84 8.88
CA HIS A 43 1.88 -13.98 8.89
C HIS A 43 2.09 -14.57 7.49
N ALA A 44 1.08 -14.45 6.60
CA ALA A 44 1.21 -14.90 5.22
C ALA A 44 2.23 -14.07 4.41
N PHE A 45 2.55 -12.85 4.86
CA PHE A 45 3.43 -11.94 4.12
C PHE A 45 4.92 -12.28 4.31
N GLY A 46 5.30 -12.98 5.37
CA GLY A 46 6.71 -13.28 5.64
C GLY A 46 7.58 -12.02 5.58
N ALA A 47 8.66 -12.07 4.81
CA ALA A 47 9.57 -10.92 4.64
C ALA A 47 8.93 -9.73 3.90
N LEU A 48 7.87 -9.93 3.11
CA LEU A 48 7.15 -8.85 2.42
C LEU A 48 6.51 -7.87 3.41
N LEU A 49 6.20 -8.30 4.65
CA LEU A 49 5.60 -7.44 5.67
C LEU A 49 6.42 -6.17 5.93
N ALA A 50 7.75 -6.25 5.80
CA ALA A 50 8.65 -5.11 5.98
C ALA A 50 8.42 -3.97 4.96
N PHE A 51 7.74 -4.25 3.84
CA PHE A 51 7.45 -3.31 2.74
C PHE A 51 6.00 -2.85 2.73
N VAL A 52 5.21 -3.27 3.70
CA VAL A 52 3.76 -2.98 3.77
C VAL A 52 3.49 -1.87 4.77
N ASN A 53 2.69 -0.89 4.34
CA ASN A 53 2.09 0.09 5.24
C ASN A 53 0.57 -0.12 5.29
N LEU A 54 -0.04 0.20 6.43
CA LEU A 54 -1.49 0.33 6.56
C LEU A 54 -1.83 1.78 6.90
N VAL A 55 -2.82 2.31 6.21
CA VAL A 55 -3.27 3.69 6.36
C VAL A 55 -4.77 3.71 6.59
N ASP A 56 -5.20 4.29 7.71
CA ASP A 56 -6.61 4.53 8.00
C ASP A 56 -7.16 5.65 7.11
N VAL A 57 -8.38 5.49 6.65
CA VAL A 57 -9.15 6.51 5.94
C VAL A 57 -10.16 7.12 6.89
N ASP A 58 -9.82 8.26 7.47
CA ASP A 58 -10.72 9.01 8.37
C ASP A 58 -11.59 9.94 7.51
N ARG A 59 -12.91 9.72 7.54
CA ARG A 59 -13.88 10.51 6.76
C ARG A 59 -14.33 11.74 7.52
N HIS A 60 -14.26 12.91 6.87
CA HIS A 60 -14.73 14.19 7.38
C HIS A 60 -15.66 14.84 6.35
N GLY A 61 -16.96 14.51 6.42
CA GLY A 61 -17.92 14.91 5.38
C GLY A 61 -17.57 14.27 4.03
N GLU A 62 -17.33 15.09 3.02
CA GLU A 62 -16.90 14.63 1.69
C GLU A 62 -15.39 14.51 1.56
N ASP A 63 -14.64 14.82 2.61
CA ASP A 63 -13.18 14.82 2.60
C ASP A 63 -12.60 13.63 3.37
N TYR A 64 -11.32 13.32 3.10
CA TYR A 64 -10.59 12.24 3.76
C TYR A 64 -9.33 12.78 4.43
N ARG A 65 -9.02 12.25 5.63
CA ARG A 65 -7.68 12.34 6.21
C ARG A 65 -7.08 10.94 6.28
N PHE A 66 -5.80 10.86 6.05
CA PHE A 66 -5.07 9.60 5.99
C PHE A 66 -4.07 9.52 7.14
N ARG A 67 -4.21 8.48 7.98
CA ARG A 67 -3.33 8.27 9.13
C ARG A 67 -2.57 6.96 9.00
N PHE A 68 -1.26 7.00 9.09
CA PHE A 68 -0.42 5.80 9.06
C PHE A 68 -0.63 4.98 10.32
N ARG A 69 -1.29 3.84 10.20
CA ARG A 69 -1.55 2.89 11.29
C ARG A 69 -0.38 1.96 11.55
N LEU A 70 0.27 1.50 10.46
CA LEU A 70 1.42 0.62 10.49
C LEU A 70 2.36 1.01 9.36
N VAL A 71 3.65 1.02 9.65
CA VAL A 71 4.71 1.28 8.66
C VAL A 71 5.71 0.14 8.71
N GLY A 72 5.95 -0.47 7.55
CA GLY A 72 6.91 -1.56 7.43
C GLY A 72 8.33 -1.12 7.79
N THR A 73 9.12 -2.03 8.35
CA THR A 73 10.47 -1.71 8.85
C THR A 73 11.40 -1.20 7.76
N HIS A 74 11.30 -1.71 6.52
CA HIS A 74 12.09 -1.18 5.40
C HIS A 74 11.67 0.23 5.01
N GLN A 75 10.38 0.56 5.10
CA GLN A 75 9.92 1.92 4.87
C GLN A 75 10.45 2.88 5.93
N THR A 76 10.47 2.48 7.21
CA THR A 76 11.05 3.28 8.30
C THR A 76 12.54 3.50 8.09
N ILE A 77 13.29 2.48 7.68
CA ILE A 77 14.72 2.58 7.37
C ILE A 77 14.94 3.52 6.18
N ALA A 78 14.22 3.34 5.09
CA ALA A 78 14.33 4.17 3.89
C ALA A 78 13.96 5.64 4.17
N ALA A 79 12.90 5.87 4.94
CA ALA A 79 12.46 7.20 5.36
C ALA A 79 13.43 7.87 6.35
N GLY A 80 14.19 7.07 7.12
CA GLY A 80 15.07 7.54 8.19
C GLY A 80 14.32 8.09 9.39
N ARG A 81 13.02 7.81 9.52
CA ARG A 81 12.17 8.28 10.62
C ARG A 81 10.92 7.41 10.79
N GLU A 82 10.41 7.39 12.02
CA GLU A 82 9.14 6.75 12.35
C GLU A 82 7.97 7.69 12.03
N ILE A 83 6.98 7.18 11.29
CA ILE A 83 5.78 7.92 10.90
C ILE A 83 4.47 7.23 11.33
N THR A 84 4.53 6.12 12.03
CA THR A 84 3.35 5.43 12.58
C THR A 84 2.56 6.37 13.49
N GLY A 85 1.25 6.40 13.32
CA GLY A 85 0.32 7.26 14.07
C GLY A 85 0.19 8.68 13.52
N ARG A 86 1.05 9.09 12.57
CA ARG A 86 1.00 10.44 11.98
C ARG A 86 -0.03 10.51 10.85
N PHE A 87 -0.62 11.68 10.68
CA PHE A 87 -1.38 12.00 9.48
C PHE A 87 -0.44 12.27 8.31
N LEU A 88 -0.95 12.14 7.08
CA LEU A 88 -0.17 12.31 5.86
C LEU A 88 0.59 13.65 5.84
N GLU A 89 -0.09 14.73 6.19
CA GLU A 89 0.43 16.09 6.23
C GLU A 89 1.63 16.28 7.19
N ASP A 90 1.71 15.45 8.24
CA ASP A 90 2.80 15.45 9.22
C ASP A 90 3.86 14.36 8.95
N ALA A 91 3.52 13.41 8.09
CA ALA A 91 4.35 12.23 7.82
C ALA A 91 5.36 12.46 6.71
N VAL A 92 5.03 13.26 5.70
CA VAL A 92 5.83 13.45 4.49
C VAL A 92 6.18 14.92 4.26
N LEU A 93 7.12 15.18 3.33
CA LEU A 93 7.46 16.55 2.95
C LEU A 93 6.26 17.25 2.29
N PRO A 94 6.05 18.56 2.55
CA PRO A 94 4.88 19.30 2.08
C PRO A 94 4.63 19.19 0.56
N GLN A 95 5.68 19.19 -0.26
CA GLN A 95 5.55 19.09 -1.72
C GLN A 95 4.99 17.74 -2.20
N PHE A 96 4.96 16.71 -1.37
CA PHE A 96 4.42 15.40 -1.72
C PHE A 96 3.00 15.15 -1.16
N VAL A 97 2.54 15.97 -0.22
CA VAL A 97 1.24 15.78 0.45
C VAL A 97 0.10 15.71 -0.56
N ASP A 98 0.02 16.68 -1.47
CA ASP A 98 -1.03 16.74 -2.49
C ASP A 98 -0.98 15.55 -3.45
N ARG A 99 0.22 15.14 -3.88
CA ARG A 99 0.38 14.01 -4.80
C ARG A 99 -0.06 12.70 -4.15
N ILE A 100 0.46 12.42 -2.96
CA ILE A 100 0.14 11.19 -2.22
C ILE A 100 -1.34 11.19 -1.83
N GLY A 101 -1.86 12.32 -1.34
CA GLY A 101 -3.27 12.47 -0.98
C GLY A 101 -4.21 12.22 -2.16
N ARG A 102 -3.89 12.73 -3.37
CA ARG A 102 -4.68 12.43 -4.59
C ARG A 102 -4.67 10.95 -4.94
N ASN A 103 -3.52 10.27 -4.84
CA ASN A 103 -3.43 8.83 -5.10
C ASN A 103 -4.26 8.02 -4.11
N MET A 104 -4.18 8.37 -2.82
CA MET A 104 -4.98 7.72 -1.78
C MET A 104 -6.48 7.94 -2.01
N ARG A 105 -6.91 9.19 -2.33
CA ARG A 105 -8.31 9.49 -2.69
C ARG A 105 -8.75 8.70 -3.91
N LEU A 106 -7.93 8.65 -4.95
CA LEU A 106 -8.25 7.90 -6.16
C LEU A 106 -8.48 6.41 -5.85
N ALA A 107 -7.65 5.80 -5.01
CA ALA A 107 -7.83 4.42 -4.59
C ALA A 107 -9.11 4.21 -3.77
N VAL A 108 -9.45 5.17 -2.88
CA VAL A 108 -10.68 5.15 -2.09
C VAL A 108 -11.92 5.26 -2.99
N ASP A 109 -11.95 6.24 -3.87
CA ASP A 109 -13.13 6.60 -4.67
C ASP A 109 -13.36 5.59 -5.81
N SER A 110 -12.29 5.14 -6.47
CA SER A 110 -12.38 4.15 -7.54
C SER A 110 -12.56 2.72 -7.04
N ARG A 111 -12.17 2.43 -5.78
CA ARG A 111 -12.13 1.08 -5.21
C ARG A 111 -11.21 0.13 -6.01
N GLN A 112 -10.20 0.68 -6.67
CA GLN A 112 -9.22 -0.03 -7.49
C GLN A 112 -7.81 0.24 -6.99
N PRO A 113 -6.86 -0.69 -7.22
CA PRO A 113 -5.45 -0.43 -6.95
C PRO A 113 -4.92 0.76 -7.76
N VAL A 114 -4.13 1.61 -7.13
CA VAL A 114 -3.49 2.77 -7.75
C VAL A 114 -1.97 2.66 -7.60
N TYR A 115 -1.25 2.85 -8.70
CA TYR A 115 0.21 2.85 -8.75
C TYR A 115 0.75 4.27 -8.87
N ASP A 116 1.87 4.55 -8.21
CA ASP A 116 2.68 5.73 -8.47
C ASP A 116 4.16 5.48 -8.15
N ALA A 117 5.02 6.24 -8.83
CA ALA A 117 6.46 6.21 -8.66
C ALA A 117 6.98 7.64 -8.47
N PHE A 118 7.69 7.89 -7.37
CA PHE A 118 8.33 9.17 -7.07
C PHE A 118 9.41 9.00 -6.00
N PRO A 119 10.36 9.92 -5.88
CA PRO A 119 11.40 9.85 -4.85
C PRO A 119 10.84 9.73 -3.44
N MET A 120 11.61 9.16 -2.54
CA MET A 120 11.24 9.05 -1.12
C MET A 120 10.82 10.41 -0.56
N PRO A 121 9.57 10.55 -0.03
CA PRO A 121 9.02 11.85 0.36
C PRO A 121 9.46 12.28 1.77
N HIS A 122 10.73 12.09 2.11
CA HIS A 122 11.28 12.41 3.43
C HIS A 122 12.57 13.24 3.31
N PRO A 123 12.88 14.08 4.32
CA PRO A 123 14.05 14.94 4.27
C PRO A 123 15.35 14.18 4.02
N GLY A 124 16.14 14.62 3.03
CA GLY A 124 17.44 14.02 2.72
C GLY A 124 17.37 12.60 2.16
N ARG A 125 16.23 12.15 1.65
CA ARG A 125 16.00 10.81 1.10
C ARG A 125 15.51 10.82 -0.35
N ASP A 126 15.47 11.97 -0.98
CA ASP A 126 15.01 12.18 -2.35
C ASP A 126 15.86 11.48 -3.43
N PHE A 127 17.03 10.97 -3.05
CA PHE A 127 17.84 10.11 -3.91
C PHE A 127 17.34 8.66 -3.98
N ILE A 128 16.42 8.24 -3.09
CA ILE A 128 15.86 6.89 -3.08
C ILE A 128 14.63 6.87 -3.99
N ALA A 129 14.72 6.15 -5.11
CA ALA A 129 13.57 5.88 -5.97
C ALA A 129 12.58 4.96 -5.24
N THR A 130 11.30 5.27 -5.32
CA THR A 130 10.24 4.42 -4.76
C THR A 130 9.12 4.20 -5.75
N GLU A 131 8.60 2.98 -5.74
CA GLU A 131 7.34 2.61 -6.38
C GLU A 131 6.38 2.14 -5.31
N ARG A 132 5.08 2.35 -5.52
CA ARG A 132 4.06 1.92 -4.58
C ARG A 132 2.73 1.65 -5.24
N VAL A 133 2.01 0.68 -4.67
CA VAL A 133 0.62 0.40 -5.02
C VAL A 133 -0.23 0.55 -3.78
N TYR A 134 -1.32 1.31 -3.91
CA TYR A 134 -2.35 1.53 -2.90
C TYR A 134 -3.50 0.57 -3.17
N PHE A 135 -3.70 -0.41 -2.29
CA PHE A 135 -4.80 -1.38 -2.38
C PHE A 135 -5.92 -0.98 -1.42
N PRO A 136 -7.14 -0.75 -1.92
CA PRO A 136 -8.27 -0.40 -1.06
C PRO A 136 -8.76 -1.60 -0.26
N LEU A 137 -9.00 -1.39 1.04
CA LEU A 137 -9.63 -2.33 1.94
C LEU A 137 -10.93 -1.75 2.49
N ALA A 138 -11.95 -2.59 2.64
CA ALA A 138 -13.25 -2.23 3.17
C ALA A 138 -13.73 -3.28 4.18
N ARG A 139 -13.95 -2.87 5.44
CA ARG A 139 -14.43 -3.77 6.49
C ARG A 139 -15.81 -4.35 6.15
N ASP A 140 -16.68 -3.52 5.58
CA ASP A 140 -18.02 -3.91 5.12
C ASP A 140 -18.04 -4.48 3.68
N GLY A 141 -16.87 -4.58 3.04
CA GLY A 141 -16.70 -5.03 1.65
C GLY A 141 -17.00 -3.97 0.59
N SER A 142 -17.46 -2.79 0.96
CA SER A 142 -17.93 -1.75 0.04
C SER A 142 -17.30 -0.38 0.30
N THR A 143 -17.35 0.10 1.54
CA THR A 143 -16.86 1.42 1.94
C THR A 143 -15.40 1.32 2.33
N VAL A 144 -14.50 1.87 1.53
CA VAL A 144 -13.06 1.82 1.81
C VAL A 144 -12.76 2.61 3.09
N ASP A 145 -12.23 1.93 4.10
CA ASP A 145 -11.88 2.47 5.40
C ASP A 145 -10.38 2.33 5.73
N MET A 146 -9.63 1.65 4.85
CA MET A 146 -8.19 1.47 4.98
C MET A 146 -7.53 1.30 3.62
N LEU A 147 -6.27 1.70 3.51
CA LEU A 147 -5.40 1.38 2.38
C LEU A 147 -4.25 0.49 2.85
N LEU A 148 -3.99 -0.59 2.12
CA LEU A 148 -2.78 -1.38 2.24
C LEU A 148 -1.83 -0.92 1.14
N ILE A 149 -0.63 -0.45 1.52
CA ILE A 149 0.35 0.08 0.57
C ILE A 149 1.54 -0.86 0.55
N VAL A 150 1.89 -1.33 -0.64
CA VAL A 150 3.14 -2.07 -0.86
C VAL A 150 4.14 -1.13 -1.50
N ASN A 151 5.37 -1.11 -0.97
CA ASN A 151 6.46 -0.29 -1.47
C ASN A 151 7.53 -1.16 -2.15
N ALA A 152 8.17 -0.60 -3.17
CA ALA A 152 9.37 -1.14 -3.81
C ALA A 152 10.40 -0.02 -3.99
N TYR A 153 11.67 -0.40 -4.07
CA TYR A 153 12.79 0.55 -4.14
C TYR A 153 13.68 0.19 -5.35
N PRO A 154 13.30 0.64 -6.57
CA PRO A 154 14.05 0.33 -7.78
C PRO A 154 15.52 0.78 -7.68
N GLY A 155 16.43 -0.12 -8.06
CA GLY A 155 17.87 0.17 -8.06
C GLY A 155 18.57 0.05 -6.71
N ASP A 156 17.84 -0.13 -5.60
CA ASP A 156 18.44 -0.41 -4.29
C ASP A 156 18.44 -1.92 -4.03
N VAL A 157 19.59 -2.55 -4.18
CA VAL A 157 19.76 -4.01 -4.04
C VAL A 157 19.51 -4.44 -2.58
N ASP A 158 19.91 -3.64 -1.61
CA ASP A 158 19.79 -3.99 -0.18
C ASP A 158 18.35 -3.85 0.30
N LEU A 159 17.64 -2.80 -0.12
CA LEU A 159 16.22 -2.59 0.20
C LEU A 159 15.28 -3.53 -0.57
N ASN A 160 15.70 -4.05 -1.73
CA ASN A 160 14.86 -4.91 -2.56
C ASN A 160 15.05 -6.41 -2.35
N ARG A 161 15.97 -6.85 -1.51
CA ARG A 161 16.29 -8.25 -1.32
C ARG A 161 15.22 -8.97 -0.52
N VAL A 162 14.12 -9.33 -1.18
CA VAL A 162 13.00 -10.06 -0.56
C VAL A 162 12.69 -11.31 -1.36
N LEU A 163 12.75 -12.44 -0.67
CA LEU A 163 12.13 -13.67 -1.15
C LEU A 163 10.62 -13.57 -0.88
N LEU A 164 9.82 -13.51 -1.95
CA LEU A 164 8.39 -13.55 -1.83
C LEU A 164 7.96 -14.88 -1.22
N PRO A 165 7.07 -14.88 -0.23
CA PRO A 165 6.53 -16.12 0.30
C PRO A 165 5.67 -16.83 -0.76
N PRO A 166 5.50 -18.15 -0.68
CA PRO A 166 4.55 -18.85 -1.52
C PRO A 166 3.14 -18.29 -1.27
N GLN A 167 2.31 -18.25 -2.32
CA GLN A 167 0.90 -17.88 -2.16
C GLN A 167 0.24 -18.89 -1.22
N PRO A 168 -0.48 -18.43 -0.17
CA PRO A 168 -1.21 -19.33 0.70
C PRO A 168 -2.32 -20.01 -0.12
N SER A 169 -2.46 -21.31 0.04
CA SER A 169 -3.57 -22.06 -0.55
C SER A 169 -4.90 -21.64 0.08
N ARG A 170 -5.98 -21.55 -0.72
CA ARG A 170 -7.33 -21.37 -0.18
C ARG A 170 -7.59 -22.45 0.86
N ARG A 171 -7.81 -22.07 2.12
CA ARG A 171 -8.36 -23.03 3.09
C ARG A 171 -9.78 -23.38 2.64
N PRO A 172 -10.15 -24.66 2.53
CA PRO A 172 -11.54 -25.01 2.29
C PRO A 172 -12.35 -24.41 3.44
N HIS A 173 -13.39 -23.67 3.09
CA HIS A 173 -14.38 -23.23 4.07
C HIS A 173 -15.07 -24.48 4.63
N THR A 174 -14.75 -24.86 5.84
CA THR A 174 -15.51 -25.83 6.64
C THR A 174 -16.70 -25.14 7.27
#